data_50dfe47c314df9ec07653867ee0a7083
#
_entry.id   50dfe47c314df9ec07653867ee0a7083
#
_cell.length_a   1.000
_cell.length_b   1.000
_cell.length_c   1.000
_cell.angle_alpha   90.00
_cell.angle_beta   90.00
_cell.angle_gamma   90.00
#
_symmetry.space_group_name_H-M   'P 1'
#
loop_
_entity.id
_entity.type
_entity.pdbx_description
1 polymer ?
#
loop_
_entity_poly.entity_id
_entity_poly.type
_entity_poly.pdbx_seq_one_letter_code
_entity_poly.pdbx_strand_id
1 'polypeptide(L)'
;MAELIEVGVWYEARPITVDQGVDRYEALRRGDDGWAAPDPGVERFHREVLAGVDPRWWAGPVGGTASYVLLSLLGGTPEEILTFVHKLADECELLCFQRPGRHQPAALWQPRRLLRVPVPRMATEDGSLAHHPTRSDIRDFLGRLHEDNRSAVLWREDGSSIRVAFVPAQRRWRIETTEGERVTSAEQDDLDGVAERFEEFALGSS
;
A
#
# COMPACT_ATOMS: atom_id res chain seq x y z
N MET A 1 4.86 -28.52 -17.67
CA MET A 1 4.19 -27.24 -18.02
C MET A 1 5.19 -26.15 -17.73
N ALA A 2 5.43 -25.28 -18.70
CA ALA A 2 6.28 -24.11 -18.46
C ALA A 2 5.63 -23.22 -17.38
N GLU A 3 6.42 -22.74 -16.44
CA GLU A 3 5.98 -21.75 -15.48
C GLU A 3 5.65 -20.45 -16.22
N LEU A 4 4.57 -19.79 -15.81
CA LEU A 4 4.16 -18.51 -16.38
C LEU A 4 4.37 -17.42 -15.35
N ILE A 5 4.81 -16.27 -15.83
CA ILE A 5 4.84 -15.03 -15.04
C ILE A 5 3.65 -14.20 -15.50
N GLU A 6 2.66 -14.03 -14.64
CA GLU A 6 1.45 -13.27 -14.91
C GLU A 6 1.53 -11.91 -14.21
N VAL A 7 1.36 -10.83 -14.98
CA VAL A 7 1.48 -9.46 -14.50
C VAL A 7 0.22 -8.68 -14.89
N GLY A 8 -0.33 -7.94 -13.95
CA GLY A 8 -1.41 -6.98 -14.17
C GLY A 8 -0.90 -5.55 -13.94
N VAL A 9 -1.33 -4.62 -14.79
CA VAL A 9 -0.98 -3.20 -14.70
C VAL A 9 -2.24 -2.37 -14.85
N TRP A 10 -2.50 -1.47 -13.89
CA TRP A 10 -3.67 -0.59 -13.87
C TRP A 10 -3.42 0.68 -13.05
N TYR A 11 -4.34 1.65 -13.17
CA TYR A 11 -4.30 2.86 -12.37
C TYR A 11 -4.99 2.63 -11.01
N GLU A 12 -4.36 3.09 -9.93
CA GLU A 12 -4.96 3.21 -8.60
C GLU A 12 -4.79 4.64 -8.08
N ALA A 13 -5.85 5.19 -7.53
CA ALA A 13 -5.81 6.53 -6.94
C ALA A 13 -5.13 6.56 -5.56
N ARG A 14 -5.08 5.41 -4.87
CA ARG A 14 -4.53 5.24 -3.52
C ARG A 14 -3.67 3.99 -3.43
N PRO A 15 -2.72 3.94 -2.47
CA PRO A 15 -1.99 2.71 -2.19
C PRO A 15 -2.92 1.56 -1.81
N ILE A 16 -2.57 0.36 -2.24
CA ILE A 16 -3.30 -0.86 -1.89
C ILE A 16 -2.33 -1.89 -1.27
N THR A 17 -2.86 -2.87 -0.56
CA THR A 17 -2.09 -4.00 -0.04
C THR A 17 -1.87 -5.06 -1.12
N VAL A 18 -0.95 -6.01 -0.87
CA VAL A 18 -0.73 -7.16 -1.77
C VAL A 18 -2.00 -8.00 -1.91
N ASP A 19 -2.75 -8.23 -0.82
CA ASP A 19 -4.01 -8.99 -0.85
C ASP A 19 -5.07 -8.29 -1.70
N GLN A 20 -5.21 -6.98 -1.57
CA GLN A 20 -6.06 -6.18 -2.45
C GLN A 20 -5.60 -6.27 -3.91
N GLY A 21 -4.29 -6.32 -4.16
CA GLY A 21 -3.72 -6.54 -5.49
C GLY A 21 -4.12 -7.90 -6.06
N VAL A 22 -4.12 -8.97 -5.26
CA VAL A 22 -4.62 -10.29 -5.65
C VAL A 22 -6.08 -10.21 -6.06
N ASP A 23 -6.94 -9.62 -5.21
CA ASP A 23 -8.39 -9.52 -5.47
C ASP A 23 -8.68 -8.73 -6.75
N ARG A 24 -7.98 -7.59 -6.95
CA ARG A 24 -8.07 -6.76 -8.15
C ARG A 24 -7.66 -7.54 -9.41
N TYR A 25 -6.50 -8.19 -9.35
CA TYR A 25 -5.99 -8.98 -10.47
C TYR A 25 -6.94 -10.12 -10.88
N GLU A 26 -7.47 -10.87 -9.91
CA GLU A 26 -8.42 -11.95 -10.19
C GLU A 26 -9.77 -11.42 -10.71
N ALA A 27 -10.20 -10.23 -10.30
CA ALA A 27 -11.37 -9.55 -10.86
C ALA A 27 -11.14 -9.21 -12.36
N LEU A 28 -10.00 -8.59 -12.71
CA LEU A 28 -9.63 -8.27 -14.08
C LEU A 28 -9.57 -9.52 -14.97
N ARG A 29 -9.03 -10.61 -14.45
CA ARG A 29 -9.00 -11.90 -15.20
C ARG A 29 -10.38 -12.47 -15.51
N ARG A 30 -11.37 -12.18 -14.68
CA ARG A 30 -12.77 -12.58 -14.92
C ARG A 30 -13.53 -11.58 -15.81
N GLY A 31 -12.91 -10.46 -16.19
CA GLY A 31 -13.56 -9.38 -16.95
C GLY A 31 -14.43 -8.47 -16.05
N ASP A 32 -14.24 -8.51 -14.74
CA ASP A 32 -14.89 -7.61 -13.77
C ASP A 32 -13.98 -6.39 -13.56
N ASP A 33 -14.04 -5.45 -14.49
CA ASP A 33 -13.23 -4.24 -14.54
C ASP A 33 -14.02 -2.95 -14.21
N GLY A 34 -15.27 -3.07 -13.81
CA GLY A 34 -16.15 -1.92 -13.55
C GLY A 34 -15.66 -0.95 -12.46
N TRP A 35 -14.67 -1.35 -11.66
CA TRP A 35 -14.00 -0.50 -10.68
C TRP A 35 -12.77 0.25 -11.26
N ALA A 36 -12.22 -0.22 -12.38
CA ALA A 36 -11.03 0.36 -13.01
C ALA A 36 -11.44 1.45 -14.01
N ALA A 37 -11.04 2.68 -13.76
CA ALA A 37 -11.28 3.77 -14.68
C ALA A 37 -10.27 3.76 -15.86
N PRO A 38 -10.68 4.14 -17.06
CA PRO A 38 -9.75 4.38 -18.15
C PRO A 38 -8.69 5.42 -17.76
N ASP A 39 -7.42 5.16 -18.14
CA ASP A 39 -6.31 6.04 -17.82
C ASP A 39 -5.33 6.12 -19.02
N PRO A 40 -4.91 7.32 -19.44
CA PRO A 40 -4.00 7.49 -20.57
C PRO A 40 -2.62 6.83 -20.34
N GLY A 41 -2.21 6.66 -19.08
CA GLY A 41 -1.00 5.90 -18.72
C GLY A 41 -1.11 4.43 -19.10
N VAL A 42 -2.31 3.81 -19.00
CA VAL A 42 -2.57 2.43 -19.39
C VAL A 42 -2.40 2.26 -20.89
N GLU A 43 -2.95 3.16 -21.71
CA GLU A 43 -2.80 3.12 -23.17
C GLU A 43 -1.33 3.33 -23.59
N ARG A 44 -0.63 4.24 -22.92
CA ARG A 44 0.80 4.47 -23.13
C ARG A 44 1.60 3.22 -22.77
N PHE A 45 1.39 2.65 -21.59
CA PHE A 45 2.05 1.43 -21.14
C PHE A 45 1.84 0.28 -22.13
N HIS A 46 0.58 0.03 -22.55
CA HIS A 46 0.23 -1.03 -23.49
C HIS A 46 1.01 -0.92 -24.81
N ARG A 47 1.04 0.27 -25.39
CA ARG A 47 1.78 0.53 -26.64
C ARG A 47 3.29 0.32 -26.46
N GLU A 48 3.87 0.84 -25.38
CA GLU A 48 5.32 0.81 -25.17
C GLU A 48 5.81 -0.58 -24.75
N VAL A 49 5.03 -1.34 -23.97
CA VAL A 49 5.40 -2.71 -23.59
C VAL A 49 5.39 -3.66 -24.81
N LEU A 50 4.42 -3.49 -25.71
CA LEU A 50 4.38 -4.26 -26.97
C LEU A 50 5.56 -3.93 -27.90
N ALA A 51 6.03 -2.69 -27.90
CA ALA A 51 7.18 -2.28 -28.70
C ALA A 51 8.53 -2.67 -28.07
N GLY A 52 8.60 -2.74 -26.74
CA GLY A 52 9.85 -2.95 -26.00
C GLY A 52 10.15 -4.42 -25.65
N VAL A 53 9.15 -5.29 -25.63
CA VAL A 53 9.33 -6.70 -25.26
C VAL A 53 9.30 -7.58 -26.52
N ASP A 54 10.37 -8.35 -26.74
CA ASP A 54 10.47 -9.30 -27.86
C ASP A 54 9.30 -10.31 -27.80
N PRO A 55 8.57 -10.51 -28.91
CA PRO A 55 7.42 -11.44 -28.97
C PRO A 55 7.70 -12.87 -28.51
N ARG A 56 8.94 -13.33 -28.59
CA ARG A 56 9.34 -14.68 -28.12
C ARG A 56 9.11 -14.91 -26.62
N TRP A 57 9.01 -13.84 -25.82
CA TRP A 57 8.80 -13.92 -24.38
C TRP A 57 7.33 -13.94 -23.97
N TRP A 58 6.42 -13.69 -24.90
CA TRP A 58 5.00 -13.77 -24.62
C TRP A 58 4.52 -15.23 -24.58
N ALA A 59 3.84 -15.58 -23.48
CA ALA A 59 3.16 -16.88 -23.36
C ALA A 59 1.76 -16.87 -23.96
N GLY A 60 1.25 -15.69 -24.31
CA GLY A 60 -0.06 -15.46 -24.90
C GLY A 60 -0.23 -14.01 -25.37
N PRO A 61 -1.38 -13.66 -25.93
CA PRO A 61 -1.66 -12.29 -26.31
C PRO A 61 -1.69 -11.38 -25.08
N VAL A 62 -1.23 -10.15 -25.24
CA VAL A 62 -1.42 -9.10 -24.22
C VAL A 62 -2.90 -8.79 -24.17
N GLY A 63 -3.51 -8.99 -23.01
CA GLY A 63 -4.92 -8.66 -22.74
C GLY A 63 -5.07 -7.29 -22.13
N GLY A 64 -6.28 -6.73 -22.19
CA GLY A 64 -6.56 -5.48 -21.50
C GLY A 64 -7.58 -4.59 -22.19
N THR A 65 -7.81 -3.45 -21.58
CA THR A 65 -8.70 -2.37 -22.05
C THR A 65 -7.98 -1.03 -21.86
N ALA A 66 -8.67 0.09 -22.00
CA ALA A 66 -8.14 1.40 -21.65
C ALA A 66 -7.92 1.57 -20.11
N SER A 67 -8.40 0.61 -19.30
CA SER A 67 -8.35 0.66 -17.82
C SER A 67 -7.27 -0.21 -17.21
N TYR A 68 -6.79 -1.23 -17.95
CA TYR A 68 -5.78 -2.17 -17.44
C TYR A 68 -5.08 -2.94 -18.57
N VAL A 69 -3.92 -3.53 -18.25
CA VAL A 69 -3.18 -4.46 -19.12
C VAL A 69 -2.86 -5.73 -18.36
N LEU A 70 -3.09 -6.90 -18.98
CA LEU A 70 -2.67 -8.21 -18.47
C LEU A 70 -1.61 -8.80 -19.36
N LEU A 71 -0.47 -9.17 -18.78
CA LEU A 71 0.67 -9.77 -19.45
C LEU A 71 0.84 -11.21 -18.98
N SER A 72 1.12 -12.10 -19.93
CA SER A 72 1.54 -13.48 -19.65
C SER A 72 2.89 -13.70 -20.29
N LEU A 73 3.93 -13.86 -19.50
CA LEU A 73 5.30 -14.06 -19.91
C LEU A 73 5.74 -15.51 -19.64
N LEU A 74 6.70 -16.01 -20.40
CA LEU A 74 7.29 -17.32 -20.16
C LEU A 74 8.15 -17.30 -18.90
N GLY A 75 8.15 -18.36 -18.11
CA GLY A 75 8.89 -18.47 -16.86
C GLY A 75 10.42 -18.39 -16.98
N GLY A 76 10.95 -18.45 -18.20
CA GLY A 76 12.37 -18.19 -18.47
C GLY A 76 12.68 -16.77 -18.93
N THR A 77 11.72 -15.86 -18.81
CA THR A 77 11.90 -14.45 -19.17
C THR A 77 13.05 -13.82 -18.37
N PRO A 78 14.03 -13.17 -19.04
CA PRO A 78 15.13 -12.48 -18.37
C PRO A 78 14.64 -11.42 -17.39
N GLU A 79 15.38 -11.24 -16.29
CA GLU A 79 15.05 -10.28 -15.25
C GLU A 79 15.00 -8.83 -15.77
N GLU A 80 15.82 -8.52 -16.79
CA GLU A 80 15.85 -7.22 -17.43
C GLU A 80 14.50 -6.85 -18.08
N ILE A 81 13.75 -7.84 -18.59
CA ILE A 81 12.41 -7.61 -19.15
C ILE A 81 11.41 -7.30 -18.05
N LEU A 82 11.44 -8.03 -16.93
CA LEU A 82 10.59 -7.73 -15.77
C LEU A 82 10.92 -6.35 -15.20
N THR A 83 12.19 -6.03 -15.08
CA THR A 83 12.65 -4.71 -14.65
C THR A 83 12.16 -3.61 -15.60
N PHE A 84 12.21 -3.85 -16.93
CA PHE A 84 11.64 -2.92 -17.92
C PHE A 84 10.15 -2.73 -17.71
N VAL A 85 9.38 -3.81 -17.55
CA VAL A 85 7.92 -3.75 -17.30
C VAL A 85 7.60 -2.92 -16.05
N HIS A 86 8.31 -3.18 -14.92
CA HIS A 86 8.12 -2.44 -13.68
C HIS A 86 8.47 -0.96 -13.81
N LYS A 87 9.59 -0.66 -14.48
CA LYS A 87 10.04 0.71 -14.70
C LYS A 87 9.06 1.48 -15.59
N LEU A 88 8.59 0.85 -16.66
CA LEU A 88 7.60 1.44 -17.56
C LEU A 88 6.26 1.70 -16.83
N ALA A 89 5.83 0.78 -15.97
CA ALA A 89 4.64 1.00 -15.13
C ALA A 89 4.81 2.21 -14.20
N ASP A 90 5.98 2.35 -13.54
CA ASP A 90 6.30 3.52 -12.69
C ASP A 90 6.32 4.82 -13.50
N GLU A 91 6.93 4.82 -14.70
CA GLU A 91 6.98 5.97 -15.60
C GLU A 91 5.59 6.38 -16.13
N CYS A 92 4.67 5.41 -16.25
CA CYS A 92 3.27 5.64 -16.59
C CYS A 92 2.39 5.93 -15.37
N GLU A 93 2.95 5.99 -14.17
CA GLU A 93 2.24 6.20 -12.90
C GLU A 93 1.19 5.13 -12.58
N LEU A 94 1.44 3.89 -13.02
CA LEU A 94 0.56 2.75 -12.86
C LEU A 94 1.07 1.79 -11.78
N LEU A 95 0.13 1.12 -11.14
CA LEU A 95 0.43 -0.01 -10.26
C LEU A 95 0.75 -1.23 -11.12
N CYS A 96 1.77 -1.99 -10.71
CA CYS A 96 2.17 -3.24 -11.32
C CYS A 96 2.07 -4.36 -10.28
N PHE A 97 1.29 -5.39 -10.58
CA PHE A 97 1.09 -6.54 -9.72
C PHE A 97 1.57 -7.81 -10.43
N GLN A 98 2.42 -8.58 -9.77
CA GLN A 98 2.81 -9.91 -10.24
C GLN A 98 2.10 -10.96 -9.42
N ARG A 99 1.36 -11.84 -10.12
CA ARG A 99 0.67 -12.97 -9.50
C ARG A 99 1.66 -13.94 -8.87
N PRO A 100 1.31 -14.57 -7.71
CA PRO A 100 2.16 -15.59 -7.10
C PRO A 100 2.35 -16.76 -8.07
N GLY A 101 3.60 -17.14 -8.28
CA GLY A 101 3.99 -18.35 -9.00
C GLY A 101 4.18 -19.53 -8.02
N ARG A 102 4.58 -20.67 -8.57
CA ARG A 102 4.80 -21.89 -7.77
C ARG A 102 5.88 -21.73 -6.69
N HIS A 103 6.84 -20.84 -6.94
CA HIS A 103 8.01 -20.60 -6.08
C HIS A 103 8.24 -19.11 -5.79
N GLN A 104 7.33 -18.25 -6.22
CA GLN A 104 7.43 -16.81 -6.02
C GLN A 104 6.17 -16.29 -5.33
N PRO A 105 6.29 -15.50 -4.27
CA PRO A 105 5.14 -14.82 -3.65
C PRO A 105 4.53 -13.81 -4.63
N ALA A 106 3.30 -13.40 -4.34
CA ALA A 106 2.73 -12.23 -4.99
C ALA A 106 3.60 -11.01 -4.72
N ALA A 107 3.78 -10.16 -5.71
CA ALA A 107 4.55 -8.93 -5.57
C ALA A 107 3.76 -7.74 -6.13
N LEU A 108 3.88 -6.61 -5.47
CA LEU A 108 3.16 -5.38 -5.78
C LEU A 108 4.15 -4.22 -5.86
N TRP A 109 4.23 -3.57 -7.02
CA TRP A 109 5.00 -2.36 -7.23
C TRP A 109 4.02 -1.19 -7.40
N GLN A 110 4.15 -0.22 -6.52
CA GLN A 110 3.32 0.97 -6.54
C GLN A 110 4.13 2.14 -7.09
N PRO A 111 3.55 2.97 -7.98
CA PRO A 111 4.25 4.11 -8.54
C PRO A 111 4.61 5.11 -7.45
N ARG A 112 5.69 5.85 -7.67
CA ARG A 112 6.26 6.81 -6.69
C ARG A 112 5.25 7.83 -6.20
N ARG A 113 4.26 8.22 -7.04
CA ARG A 113 3.19 9.13 -6.61
C ARG A 113 2.38 8.55 -5.45
N LEU A 114 2.11 7.24 -5.44
CA LEU A 114 1.38 6.57 -4.36
C LEU A 114 2.24 6.42 -3.10
N LEU A 115 3.56 6.24 -3.26
CA LEU A 115 4.49 6.19 -2.13
C LEU A 115 4.70 7.54 -1.46
N ARG A 116 4.35 8.64 -2.14
CA ARG A 116 4.38 10.01 -1.59
C ARG A 116 3.09 10.40 -0.89
N VAL A 117 1.98 9.68 -1.13
CA VAL A 117 0.75 9.87 -0.33
C VAL A 117 1.06 9.34 1.06
N PRO A 118 0.95 10.15 2.11
CA PRO A 118 1.12 9.65 3.46
C PRO A 118 0.05 8.56 3.71
N VAL A 119 0.46 7.29 3.69
CA VAL A 119 -0.44 6.20 4.09
C VAL A 119 -0.63 6.24 5.59
N PRO A 120 -1.81 5.91 6.11
CA PRO A 120 -1.97 5.74 7.54
C PRO A 120 -0.91 4.76 8.05
N ARG A 121 -0.09 5.20 8.97
CA ARG A 121 0.97 4.39 9.56
C ARG A 121 1.07 4.65 11.05
N MET A 122 1.39 3.62 11.80
CA MET A 122 1.64 3.71 13.22
C MET A 122 3.05 3.22 13.52
N ALA A 123 3.77 3.94 14.34
CA ALA A 123 5.09 3.56 14.81
C ALA A 123 5.20 3.73 16.32
N THR A 124 6.04 2.92 16.95
CA THR A 124 6.42 3.01 18.36
C THR A 124 7.91 3.34 18.48
N GLU A 125 8.32 3.76 19.67
CA GLU A 125 9.69 4.18 19.96
C GLU A 125 10.71 3.04 19.76
N ASP A 126 10.30 1.78 19.96
CA ASP A 126 11.12 0.58 19.73
C ASP A 126 11.38 0.26 18.24
N GLY A 127 10.82 1.08 17.34
CA GLY A 127 10.98 0.91 15.90
C GLY A 127 9.95 -0.01 15.25
N SER A 128 8.96 -0.52 15.99
CA SER A 128 7.84 -1.26 15.40
C SER A 128 7.02 -0.33 14.49
N LEU A 129 6.63 -0.84 13.31
CA LEU A 129 5.91 -0.07 12.29
C LEU A 129 4.76 -0.90 11.71
N ALA A 130 3.58 -0.29 11.63
CA ALA A 130 2.42 -0.82 10.90
C ALA A 130 1.97 0.16 9.83
N HIS A 131 1.66 -0.37 8.65
CA HIS A 131 1.02 0.36 7.56
C HIS A 131 -0.47 -0.01 7.53
N HIS A 132 -1.35 0.98 7.35
CA HIS A 132 -2.81 0.81 7.41
C HIS A 132 -3.27 0.07 8.67
N PRO A 133 -2.91 0.54 9.89
CA PRO A 133 -3.22 -0.17 11.11
C PRO A 133 -4.73 -0.33 11.27
N THR A 134 -5.15 -1.57 11.55
CA THR A 134 -6.51 -1.88 11.97
C THR A 134 -6.72 -1.50 13.43
N ARG A 135 -7.97 -1.54 13.92
CA ARG A 135 -8.24 -1.35 15.36
C ARG A 135 -7.45 -2.33 16.25
N SER A 136 -7.34 -3.59 15.81
CA SER A 136 -6.56 -4.59 16.53
C SER A 136 -5.08 -4.22 16.56
N ASP A 137 -4.52 -3.78 15.42
CA ASP A 137 -3.12 -3.37 15.36
C ASP A 137 -2.85 -2.16 16.29
N ILE A 138 -3.76 -1.18 16.32
CA ILE A 138 -3.65 -0.02 17.20
C ILE A 138 -3.56 -0.47 18.67
N ARG A 139 -4.47 -1.35 19.10
CA ARG A 139 -4.47 -1.88 20.47
C ARG A 139 -3.23 -2.70 20.80
N ASP A 140 -2.79 -3.55 19.87
CA ASP A 140 -1.58 -4.37 20.03
C ASP A 140 -0.32 -3.49 20.15
N PHE A 141 -0.22 -2.42 19.35
CA PHE A 141 0.89 -1.47 19.41
C PHE A 141 0.90 -0.69 20.70
N LEU A 142 -0.25 -0.16 21.12
CA LEU A 142 -0.37 0.58 22.37
C LEU A 142 -0.14 -0.34 23.58
N GLY A 143 -0.58 -1.60 23.53
CA GLY A 143 -0.33 -2.60 24.57
C GLY A 143 1.15 -2.95 24.78
N ARG A 144 2.03 -2.61 23.82
CA ARG A 144 3.50 -2.77 23.94
C ARG A 144 4.20 -1.57 24.57
N LEU A 145 3.46 -0.50 24.88
CA LEU A 145 4.04 0.66 25.54
C LEU A 145 4.37 0.36 27.01
N HIS A 146 5.61 0.61 27.39
CA HIS A 146 6.16 0.41 28.74
C HIS A 146 7.29 1.41 29.00
N GLU A 147 8.02 1.25 30.11
CA GLU A 147 9.05 2.21 30.54
C GLU A 147 10.18 2.43 29.51
N ASP A 148 10.51 1.43 28.69
CA ASP A 148 11.56 1.51 27.66
C ASP A 148 10.99 1.75 26.24
N ASN A 149 9.66 1.71 26.08
CA ASN A 149 8.93 2.00 24.85
C ASN A 149 7.77 2.93 25.17
N ARG A 150 8.05 4.22 25.32
CA ARG A 150 7.16 5.22 25.96
C ARG A 150 6.25 5.95 25.01
N SER A 151 6.43 5.81 23.71
CA SER A 151 5.66 6.59 22.76
C SER A 151 5.23 5.81 21.55
N ALA A 152 4.07 6.20 21.03
CA ALA A 152 3.57 5.78 19.71
C ALA A 152 3.05 6.99 18.95
N VAL A 153 3.08 6.91 17.63
CA VAL A 153 2.52 7.92 16.74
C VAL A 153 1.80 7.24 15.59
N LEU A 154 0.61 7.77 15.26
CA LEU A 154 -0.17 7.37 14.10
C LEU A 154 -0.33 8.59 13.19
N TRP A 155 -0.01 8.42 11.92
CA TRP A 155 -0.20 9.42 10.86
C TRP A 155 -1.34 9.00 9.95
N ARG A 156 -2.13 9.99 9.51
CA ARG A 156 -3.18 9.85 8.50
C ARG A 156 -2.67 10.27 7.11
N GLU A 157 -3.46 9.92 6.09
CA GLU A 157 -3.18 10.28 4.69
C GLU A 157 -3.13 11.80 4.45
N ASP A 158 -3.89 12.57 5.23
CA ASP A 158 -3.94 14.05 5.13
C ASP A 158 -2.76 14.77 5.79
N GLY A 159 -1.80 13.99 6.33
CA GLY A 159 -0.64 14.52 7.05
C GLY A 159 -0.90 14.85 8.52
N SER A 160 -2.15 14.71 8.98
CA SER A 160 -2.45 14.83 10.41
C SER A 160 -1.85 13.66 11.21
N SER A 161 -1.59 13.89 12.49
CA SER A 161 -1.04 12.85 13.35
C SER A 161 -1.59 12.91 14.77
N ILE A 162 -1.64 11.75 15.41
CA ILE A 162 -1.86 11.63 16.85
C ILE A 162 -0.66 10.92 17.46
N ARG A 163 -0.14 11.47 18.52
CA ARG A 163 1.01 10.94 19.28
C ARG A 163 0.61 10.73 20.72
N VAL A 164 1.05 9.62 21.30
CA VAL A 164 1.00 9.40 22.75
C VAL A 164 2.41 9.29 23.29
N ALA A 165 2.61 9.83 24.49
CA ALA A 165 3.85 9.68 25.25
C ALA A 165 3.54 9.48 26.73
N PHE A 166 4.20 8.50 27.36
CA PHE A 166 4.13 8.32 28.81
C PHE A 166 4.92 9.41 29.53
N VAL A 167 4.30 10.06 30.51
CA VAL A 167 4.94 11.09 31.37
C VAL A 167 5.19 10.47 32.74
N PRO A 168 6.41 9.96 33.03
CA PRO A 168 6.69 9.20 34.25
C PRO A 168 6.41 9.99 35.55
N ALA A 169 6.72 11.29 35.56
CA ALA A 169 6.51 12.15 36.72
C ALA A 169 5.04 12.27 37.14
N GLN A 170 4.12 12.15 36.20
CA GLN A 170 2.67 12.25 36.41
C GLN A 170 1.98 10.89 36.41
N ARG A 171 2.68 9.84 35.95
CA ARG A 171 2.13 8.49 35.72
C ARG A 171 0.90 8.52 34.80
N ARG A 172 0.94 9.39 33.77
CA ARG A 172 -0.13 9.63 32.79
C ARG A 172 0.39 9.57 31.37
N TRP A 173 -0.54 9.40 30.45
CA TRP A 173 -0.30 9.45 29.03
C TRP A 173 -0.66 10.83 28.49
N ARG A 174 0.27 11.48 27.82
CA ARG A 174 0.00 12.72 27.07
C ARG A 174 -0.28 12.36 25.63
N ILE A 175 -1.42 12.82 25.14
CA ILE A 175 -1.83 12.69 23.74
C ILE A 175 -1.71 14.05 23.09
N GLU A 176 -1.03 14.10 21.93
CA GLU A 176 -0.91 15.29 21.11
C GLU A 176 -1.49 14.97 19.72
N THR A 177 -2.47 15.77 19.28
CA THR A 177 -3.05 15.64 17.92
C THR A 177 -2.65 16.87 17.12
N THR A 178 -2.12 16.63 15.92
CA THR A 178 -1.71 17.67 14.95
C THR A 178 -2.58 17.57 13.72
N GLU A 179 -3.28 18.66 13.38
CA GLU A 179 -4.11 18.81 12.19
C GLU A 179 -3.75 20.12 11.49
N GLY A 180 -2.96 20.01 10.41
CA GLY A 180 -2.34 21.17 9.76
C GLY A 180 -1.43 21.91 10.74
N GLU A 181 -1.71 23.21 10.98
CA GLU A 181 -0.96 24.05 11.93
C GLU A 181 -1.50 23.96 13.37
N ARG A 182 -2.62 23.31 13.58
CA ARG A 182 -3.26 23.19 14.89
C ARG A 182 -2.70 22.00 15.65
N VAL A 183 -2.22 22.25 16.88
CA VAL A 183 -1.80 21.21 17.82
C VAL A 183 -2.72 21.28 19.05
N THR A 184 -3.30 20.14 19.42
CA THR A 184 -4.09 19.98 20.64
C THR A 184 -3.45 18.94 21.55
N SER A 185 -3.53 19.13 22.87
CA SER A 185 -2.98 18.19 23.84
C SER A 185 -4.04 17.79 24.86
N ALA A 186 -4.05 16.52 25.23
CA ALA A 186 -4.90 15.95 26.28
C ALA A 186 -4.11 14.98 27.14
N GLU A 187 -4.57 14.73 28.37
CA GLU A 187 -3.98 13.72 29.26
C GLU A 187 -4.97 12.58 29.47
N GLN A 188 -4.45 11.35 29.59
CA GLN A 188 -5.21 10.14 29.87
C GLN A 188 -4.52 9.35 30.99
N ASP A 189 -5.33 8.76 31.86
CA ASP A 189 -4.84 8.00 33.00
C ASP A 189 -4.53 6.55 32.66
N ASP A 190 -5.13 6.02 31.59
CA ASP A 190 -4.99 4.62 31.17
C ASP A 190 -4.81 4.47 29.65
N LEU A 191 -4.36 3.29 29.23
CA LEU A 191 -4.15 2.96 27.81
C LEU A 191 -5.44 2.69 27.04
N ASP A 192 -6.53 2.36 27.72
CA ASP A 192 -7.82 2.11 27.04
C ASP A 192 -8.38 3.43 26.49
N GLY A 193 -8.33 4.51 27.28
CA GLY A 193 -8.70 5.84 26.81
C GLY A 193 -7.76 6.37 25.73
N VAL A 194 -6.47 6.00 25.75
CA VAL A 194 -5.54 6.29 24.65
C VAL A 194 -5.96 5.54 23.40
N ALA A 195 -6.28 4.24 23.50
CA ALA A 195 -6.67 3.41 22.36
C ALA A 195 -7.94 3.93 21.69
N GLU A 196 -8.95 4.32 22.46
CA GLU A 196 -10.18 4.93 21.94
C GLU A 196 -9.88 6.20 21.12
N ARG A 197 -9.01 7.08 21.63
CA ARG A 197 -8.61 8.30 20.91
C ARG A 197 -7.86 7.99 19.59
N PHE A 198 -6.99 6.99 19.60
CA PHE A 198 -6.28 6.57 18.39
C PHE A 198 -7.22 5.95 17.36
N GLU A 199 -8.19 5.13 17.80
CA GLU A 199 -9.21 4.55 16.94
C GLU A 199 -10.13 5.62 16.34
N GLU A 200 -10.61 6.57 17.15
CA GLU A 200 -11.40 7.73 16.67
C GLU A 200 -10.62 8.54 15.64
N PHE A 201 -9.35 8.82 15.92
CA PHE A 201 -8.49 9.55 14.99
C PHE A 201 -8.27 8.76 13.70
N ALA A 202 -7.98 7.45 13.75
CA ALA A 202 -7.73 6.60 12.59
C ALA A 202 -8.95 6.52 11.64
N LEU A 203 -10.16 6.47 12.20
CA LEU A 203 -11.40 6.30 11.43
C LEU A 203 -11.94 7.63 10.87
N GLY A 204 -11.45 8.75 11.33
CA GLY A 204 -12.03 10.07 11.07
C GLY A 204 -13.32 10.26 11.88
N SER A 205 -13.47 11.40 12.50
CA SER A 205 -14.78 11.77 13.08
C SER A 205 -15.80 11.83 11.94
N SER A 206 -16.81 10.97 12.00
CA SER A 206 -17.97 10.99 11.10
C SER A 206 -18.76 12.26 11.30
#